data_250bdc2df7e90ddecfed860a5f34809d
#
_entry.id   250bdc2df7e90ddecfed860a5f34809d
#
_cell.length_a   1.000
_cell.length_b   1.000
_cell.length_c   1.000
_cell.angle_alpha   90.00
_cell.angle_beta   90.00
_cell.angle_gamma   90.00
#
_symmetry.space_group_name_H-M   'P 1'
#
loop_
_entity.id
_entity.type
_entity.pdbx_description
1 polymer ?
#
loop_
_entity_poly.entity_id
_entity_poly.type
_entity_poly.pdbx_seq_one_letter_code
_entity_poly.pdbx_strand_id
1 'polypeptide(L)'
;MTANGNSSDPALHNLEALLPDLADLYKDVHSHPELSMQETRTAKLAADRLTAAGFEVTSGVGKTGVVGLLRNGDGPTVMLRADMDALPVQEATGLPYASTATATDRDGNTVPVSHMCGHDMHVTWLAGATKLLAEAKTSWRGTLMAVFQPAEETAEGAQAMIDDGLFKRFPKPDVILG
;
A
#
# COMPACT_ATOMS: atom_id res chain seq x y z
N MET A 1 11.36 -3.22 -29.33
CA MET A 1 11.92 -1.93 -28.85
C MET A 1 12.37 -2.18 -27.43
N THR A 2 13.66 -2.41 -27.23
CA THR A 2 14.27 -2.58 -25.91
C THR A 2 14.46 -1.18 -25.33
N ALA A 3 13.61 -0.82 -24.36
CA ALA A 3 13.84 0.36 -23.54
C ALA A 3 15.05 0.09 -22.63
N ASN A 4 16.25 0.41 -23.11
CA ASN A 4 17.41 0.56 -22.23
C ASN A 4 17.24 1.87 -21.43
N GLY A 5 16.35 1.83 -20.46
CA GLY A 5 16.12 2.92 -19.52
C GLY A 5 16.94 2.73 -18.28
N ASN A 6 18.26 2.88 -18.39
CA ASN A 6 19.07 3.13 -17.20
C ASN A 6 18.72 4.57 -16.77
N SER A 7 17.67 4.71 -15.93
CA SER A 7 17.32 6.00 -15.34
C SER A 7 18.52 6.52 -14.59
N SER A 8 18.97 7.73 -14.93
CA SER A 8 20.06 8.40 -14.21
C SER A 8 19.65 8.85 -12.80
N ASP A 9 18.37 8.66 -12.45
CA ASP A 9 17.84 8.99 -11.12
C ASP A 9 18.27 7.92 -10.10
N PRO A 10 18.99 8.30 -9.05
CA PRO A 10 19.41 7.35 -8.01
C PRO A 10 18.28 6.58 -7.36
N ALA A 11 17.07 7.15 -7.29
CA ALA A 11 15.89 6.49 -6.72
C ALA A 11 15.40 5.32 -7.57
N LEU A 12 15.72 5.29 -8.85
CA LEU A 12 15.30 4.23 -9.78
C LEU A 12 16.39 3.20 -10.10
N HIS A 13 17.55 3.31 -9.44
CA HIS A 13 18.71 2.46 -9.75
C HIS A 13 18.42 0.96 -9.65
N ASN A 14 17.63 0.54 -8.66
CA ASN A 14 17.34 -0.87 -8.41
C ASN A 14 15.94 -1.30 -8.94
N LEU A 15 15.27 -0.45 -9.73
CA LEU A 15 13.89 -0.73 -10.18
C LEU A 15 13.78 -2.05 -10.94
N GLU A 16 14.64 -2.27 -11.93
CA GLU A 16 14.61 -3.49 -12.77
C GLU A 16 14.80 -4.77 -11.94
N ALA A 17 15.65 -4.73 -10.94
CA ALA A 17 15.88 -5.86 -10.03
C ALA A 17 14.70 -6.12 -9.10
N LEU A 18 13.91 -5.09 -8.81
CA LEU A 18 12.73 -5.17 -7.93
C LEU A 18 11.46 -5.66 -8.64
N LEU A 19 11.35 -5.48 -9.96
CA LEU A 19 10.14 -5.80 -10.74
C LEU A 19 9.60 -7.23 -10.54
N PRO A 20 10.44 -8.30 -10.52
CA PRO A 20 9.92 -9.65 -10.29
C PRO A 20 9.24 -9.81 -8.92
N ASP A 21 9.83 -9.28 -7.85
CA ASP A 21 9.25 -9.30 -6.50
C ASP A 21 7.94 -8.50 -6.44
N LEU A 22 7.86 -7.35 -7.11
CA LEU A 22 6.64 -6.56 -7.20
C LEU A 22 5.55 -7.27 -8.01
N ALA A 23 5.92 -7.96 -9.09
CA ALA A 23 4.96 -8.75 -9.87
C ALA A 23 4.37 -9.92 -9.06
N ASP A 24 5.19 -10.56 -8.23
CA ASP A 24 4.74 -11.62 -7.34
C ASP A 24 3.88 -11.06 -6.20
N LEU A 25 4.25 -9.91 -5.63
CA LEU A 25 3.44 -9.20 -4.65
C LEU A 25 2.05 -8.85 -5.20
N TYR A 26 2.01 -8.26 -6.40
CA TYR A 26 0.75 -7.93 -7.07
C TYR A 26 -0.17 -9.15 -7.21
N LYS A 27 0.34 -10.26 -7.75
CA LYS A 27 -0.44 -11.49 -7.92
C LYS A 27 -0.90 -12.07 -6.59
N ASP A 28 -0.07 -11.97 -5.56
CA ASP A 28 -0.38 -12.44 -4.23
C ASP A 28 -1.52 -11.64 -3.60
N VAL A 29 -1.46 -10.30 -3.64
CA VAL A 29 -2.54 -9.42 -3.16
C VAL A 29 -3.81 -9.63 -3.98
N HIS A 30 -3.70 -9.68 -5.31
CA HIS A 30 -4.82 -9.89 -6.22
C HIS A 30 -5.58 -11.19 -5.93
N SER A 31 -4.88 -12.27 -5.66
CA SER A 31 -5.49 -13.58 -5.38
C SER A 31 -6.02 -13.75 -3.95
N HIS A 32 -5.74 -12.78 -3.05
CA HIS A 32 -6.17 -12.80 -1.66
C HIS A 32 -6.84 -11.47 -1.25
N PRO A 33 -7.88 -11.04 -1.97
CA PRO A 33 -8.55 -9.77 -1.69
C PRO A 33 -9.33 -9.83 -0.38
N GLU A 34 -9.40 -8.69 0.30
CA GLU A 34 -10.12 -8.53 1.55
C GLU A 34 -11.08 -7.34 1.46
N LEU A 35 -12.29 -7.47 2.01
CA LEU A 35 -13.29 -6.39 2.01
C LEU A 35 -12.87 -5.23 2.92
N SER A 36 -13.50 -4.08 2.69
CA SER A 36 -13.35 -2.86 3.52
C SER A 36 -13.43 -3.16 5.01
N MET A 37 -12.47 -2.67 5.79
CA MET A 37 -12.31 -2.92 7.23
C MET A 37 -12.01 -4.39 7.60
N GLN A 38 -11.66 -5.23 6.64
CA GLN A 38 -11.26 -6.63 6.87
C GLN A 38 -9.83 -6.92 6.34
N GLU A 39 -9.09 -5.91 5.90
CA GLU A 39 -7.79 -5.97 5.20
C GLU A 39 -6.63 -6.39 6.13
N THR A 40 -6.82 -7.45 6.92
CA THR A 40 -5.87 -7.85 7.97
C THR A 40 -4.60 -8.46 7.40
N ARG A 41 -4.72 -9.28 6.35
CA ARG A 41 -3.61 -9.91 5.65
C ARG A 41 -2.81 -8.88 4.85
N THR A 42 -3.50 -8.07 4.07
CA THR A 42 -2.90 -7.02 3.23
C THR A 42 -2.18 -5.98 4.10
N ALA A 43 -2.80 -5.55 5.20
CA ALA A 43 -2.19 -4.66 6.17
C ALA A 43 -0.91 -5.24 6.80
N LYS A 44 -0.94 -6.54 7.17
CA LYS A 44 0.25 -7.22 7.70
C LYS A 44 1.37 -7.27 6.66
N LEU A 45 1.05 -7.60 5.43
CA LEU A 45 2.02 -7.65 4.33
C LEU A 45 2.64 -6.28 4.08
N ALA A 46 1.85 -5.20 4.06
CA ALA A 46 2.33 -3.82 3.95
C ALA A 46 3.27 -3.45 5.12
N ALA A 47 2.87 -3.77 6.35
CA ALA A 47 3.67 -3.52 7.54
C ALA A 47 5.02 -4.27 7.52
N ASP A 48 5.02 -5.54 7.13
CA ASP A 48 6.23 -6.36 7.01
C ASP A 48 7.19 -5.76 5.96
N ARG A 49 6.68 -5.33 4.80
CA ARG A 49 7.47 -4.71 3.74
C ARG A 49 8.07 -3.37 4.15
N LEU A 50 7.28 -2.51 4.81
CA LEU A 50 7.78 -1.26 5.36
C LEU A 50 8.86 -1.49 6.43
N THR A 51 8.64 -2.46 7.32
CA THR A 51 9.62 -2.82 8.35
C THR A 51 10.93 -3.30 7.72
N ALA A 52 10.86 -4.17 6.70
CA ALA A 52 12.03 -4.64 5.98
C ALA A 52 12.77 -3.52 5.23
N ALA A 53 12.06 -2.47 4.81
CA ALA A 53 12.66 -1.27 4.21
C ALA A 53 13.19 -0.25 5.25
N GLY A 54 13.07 -0.55 6.55
CA GLY A 54 13.62 0.28 7.63
C GLY A 54 12.74 1.44 8.08
N PHE A 55 11.43 1.37 7.83
CA PHE A 55 10.46 2.32 8.36
C PHE A 55 10.11 2.00 9.81
N GLU A 56 9.80 3.05 10.58
CA GLU A 56 9.09 2.95 11.85
C GLU A 56 7.61 2.73 11.54
N VAL A 57 7.07 1.55 11.88
CA VAL A 57 5.74 1.11 11.44
C VAL A 57 4.74 1.11 12.59
N THR A 58 3.55 1.63 12.34
CA THR A 58 2.39 1.55 13.23
C THR A 58 1.23 0.92 12.46
N SER A 59 0.77 -0.24 12.90
CA SER A 59 -0.40 -0.93 12.36
C SER A 59 -1.65 -0.66 13.20
N GLY A 60 -2.82 -0.90 12.61
CA GLY A 60 -4.11 -0.77 13.29
C GLY A 60 -4.62 0.67 13.37
N VAL A 61 -4.07 1.59 12.58
CA VAL A 61 -4.54 2.98 12.52
C VAL A 61 -5.88 3.01 11.77
N GLY A 62 -6.95 3.43 12.43
CA GLY A 62 -8.29 3.37 11.87
C GLY A 62 -8.78 1.94 11.58
N LYS A 63 -8.40 0.98 12.42
CA LYS A 63 -8.69 -0.46 12.44
C LYS A 63 -7.64 -1.31 11.70
N THR A 64 -7.54 -1.26 10.39
CA THR A 64 -6.61 -2.09 9.60
C THR A 64 -5.52 -1.26 8.91
N GLY A 65 -5.58 0.07 8.97
CA GLY A 65 -4.61 0.94 8.32
C GLY A 65 -3.19 0.80 8.87
N VAL A 66 -2.21 1.09 8.02
CA VAL A 66 -0.79 1.04 8.36
C VAL A 66 -0.12 2.36 8.02
N VAL A 67 0.68 2.86 8.96
CA VAL A 67 1.50 4.07 8.76
C VAL A 67 2.96 3.73 8.98
N GLY A 68 3.80 4.04 8.01
CA GLY A 68 5.25 3.93 8.10
C GLY A 68 5.93 5.29 8.00
N LEU A 69 6.90 5.55 8.86
CA LEU A 69 7.72 6.75 8.81
C LEU A 69 9.18 6.41 8.54
N LEU A 70 9.77 7.07 7.55
CA LEU A 70 11.20 7.00 7.26
C LEU A 70 11.78 8.41 7.32
N ARG A 71 12.54 8.68 8.38
CA ARG A 71 13.20 9.98 8.57
C ARG A 71 14.60 9.97 7.95
N ASN A 72 14.93 11.04 7.25
CA ASN A 72 16.22 11.21 6.57
C ASN A 72 16.73 12.67 6.66
N GLY A 73 16.92 13.15 7.88
CA GLY A 73 17.37 14.51 8.16
C GLY A 73 16.25 15.55 8.05
N ASP A 74 16.64 16.83 8.09
CA ASP A 74 15.71 17.96 8.00
C ASP A 74 15.18 18.11 6.56
N GLY A 75 13.91 18.47 6.45
CA GLY A 75 13.23 18.66 5.18
C GLY A 75 11.71 18.43 5.27
N PRO A 76 11.00 18.48 4.16
CA PRO A 76 9.55 18.33 4.13
C PRO A 76 9.12 16.92 4.52
N THR A 77 7.87 16.81 4.98
CA THR A 77 7.17 15.53 5.13
C THR A 77 6.33 15.30 3.88
N VAL A 78 6.65 14.23 3.16
CA VAL A 78 5.88 13.79 1.98
C VAL A 78 5.13 12.52 2.34
N MET A 79 3.81 12.54 2.18
CA MET A 79 2.95 11.38 2.37
C MET A 79 2.63 10.74 1.02
N LEU A 80 2.87 9.44 0.94
CA LEU A 80 2.40 8.58 -0.15
C LEU A 80 1.28 7.70 0.38
N ARG A 81 0.16 7.63 -0.34
CA ARG A 81 -1.03 6.87 0.08
C ARG A 81 -1.37 5.80 -0.94
N ALA A 82 -1.75 4.63 -0.45
CA ALA A 82 -2.41 3.56 -1.20
C ALA A 82 -3.59 3.04 -0.39
N ASP A 83 -4.67 2.70 -1.07
CA ASP A 83 -5.79 1.95 -0.51
C ASP A 83 -5.54 0.44 -0.59
N MET A 84 -6.29 -0.35 0.19
CA MET A 84 -6.01 -1.78 0.35
C MET A 84 -7.21 -2.69 0.10
N ASP A 85 -8.42 -2.16 0.20
CA ASP A 85 -9.65 -2.95 0.20
C ASP A 85 -10.08 -3.40 -1.20
N ALA A 86 -10.88 -4.45 -1.24
CA ALA A 86 -11.44 -5.05 -2.44
C ALA A 86 -12.97 -4.98 -2.40
N LEU A 87 -13.59 -5.32 -3.52
CA LEU A 87 -15.03 -5.24 -3.75
C LEU A 87 -15.72 -6.59 -3.61
N PRO A 88 -17.00 -6.62 -3.20
CA PRO A 88 -17.83 -7.82 -3.16
C PRO A 88 -18.31 -8.21 -4.58
N VAL A 89 -17.37 -8.48 -5.48
CA VAL A 89 -17.61 -8.74 -6.91
C VAL A 89 -16.93 -10.03 -7.33
N GLN A 90 -17.64 -10.83 -8.14
CA GLN A 90 -17.07 -12.05 -8.73
C GLN A 90 -16.07 -11.69 -9.83
N GLU A 91 -14.85 -12.20 -9.72
CA GLU A 91 -13.87 -12.08 -10.78
C GLU A 91 -14.20 -13.01 -11.97
N ALA A 92 -14.04 -12.49 -13.19
CA ALA A 92 -14.29 -13.23 -14.43
C ALA A 92 -13.15 -13.07 -15.46
N THR A 93 -11.94 -12.74 -15.00
CA THR A 93 -10.78 -12.50 -15.88
C THR A 93 -10.23 -13.78 -16.50
N GLY A 94 -10.37 -14.92 -15.84
CA GLY A 94 -9.76 -16.18 -16.24
C GLY A 94 -8.24 -16.22 -16.08
N LEU A 95 -7.66 -15.29 -15.34
CA LEU A 95 -6.23 -15.26 -15.05
C LEU A 95 -5.83 -16.44 -14.13
N PRO A 96 -4.61 -16.96 -14.23
CA PRO A 96 -4.15 -18.06 -13.38
C PRO A 96 -4.05 -17.70 -11.89
N TYR A 97 -4.06 -16.42 -11.57
CA TYR A 97 -4.07 -15.87 -10.21
C TYR A 97 -5.38 -15.12 -9.88
N ALA A 98 -6.45 -15.35 -10.66
CA ALA A 98 -7.76 -14.79 -10.40
C ALA A 98 -8.24 -15.16 -9.00
N SER A 99 -8.93 -14.24 -8.34
CA SER A 99 -9.50 -14.46 -7.02
C SER A 99 -10.63 -15.50 -7.06
N THR A 100 -10.58 -16.44 -6.14
CA THR A 100 -11.70 -17.34 -5.79
C THR A 100 -12.16 -17.11 -4.35
N ALA A 101 -11.71 -16.03 -3.73
CA ALA A 101 -11.99 -15.71 -2.34
C ALA A 101 -13.47 -15.38 -2.14
N THR A 102 -13.96 -15.71 -0.95
CA THR A 102 -15.25 -15.27 -0.46
C THR A 102 -15.10 -14.68 0.93
N ALA A 103 -15.93 -13.71 1.29
CA ALA A 103 -15.97 -13.13 2.61
C ALA A 103 -17.42 -12.89 3.05
N THR A 104 -17.61 -12.61 4.34
CA THR A 104 -18.90 -12.19 4.86
C THR A 104 -18.98 -10.66 4.80
N ASP A 105 -19.99 -10.14 4.10
CA ASP A 105 -20.24 -8.70 4.02
C ASP A 105 -20.90 -8.15 5.31
N ARG A 106 -21.20 -6.85 5.33
CA ARG A 106 -21.81 -6.18 6.49
C ARG A 106 -23.23 -6.65 6.81
N ASP A 107 -23.92 -7.18 5.79
CA ASP A 107 -25.30 -7.68 5.92
C ASP A 107 -25.33 -9.16 6.33
N GLY A 108 -24.16 -9.79 6.50
CA GLY A 108 -24.03 -11.19 6.89
C GLY A 108 -24.09 -12.17 5.72
N ASN A 109 -24.03 -11.69 4.48
CA ASN A 109 -24.05 -12.54 3.30
C ASN A 109 -22.63 -13.02 2.95
N THR A 110 -22.50 -14.24 2.47
CA THR A 110 -21.27 -14.71 1.84
C THR A 110 -21.22 -14.19 0.40
N VAL A 111 -20.21 -13.39 0.10
CA VAL A 111 -20.01 -12.77 -1.21
C VAL A 111 -18.66 -13.13 -1.81
N PRO A 112 -18.53 -13.21 -3.13
CA PRO A 112 -17.22 -13.27 -3.78
C PRO A 112 -16.47 -11.96 -3.57
N VAL A 113 -15.13 -12.02 -3.56
CA VAL A 113 -14.30 -10.82 -3.36
C VAL A 113 -13.23 -10.75 -4.43
N SER A 114 -13.02 -9.57 -5.01
CA SER A 114 -11.94 -9.35 -5.97
C SER A 114 -11.50 -7.88 -6.05
N HIS A 115 -10.25 -7.66 -6.47
CA HIS A 115 -9.69 -6.35 -6.71
C HIS A 115 -10.10 -5.82 -8.10
N MET A 116 -11.25 -5.12 -8.17
CA MET A 116 -11.76 -4.55 -9.42
C MET A 116 -11.51 -3.03 -9.56
N CYS A 117 -10.97 -2.37 -8.52
CA CYS A 117 -10.55 -0.96 -8.55
C CYS A 117 -9.04 -0.75 -8.62
N GLY A 118 -8.23 -1.82 -8.63
CA GLY A 118 -6.78 -1.73 -8.77
C GLY A 118 -6.03 -1.42 -7.48
N HIS A 119 -6.64 -1.57 -6.31
CA HIS A 119 -5.98 -1.33 -5.02
C HIS A 119 -4.83 -2.30 -4.75
N ASP A 120 -4.85 -3.51 -5.32
CA ASP A 120 -3.72 -4.44 -5.38
C ASP A 120 -2.49 -3.84 -6.07
N MET A 121 -2.69 -3.08 -7.16
CA MET A 121 -1.63 -2.32 -7.82
C MET A 121 -1.17 -1.14 -6.96
N HIS A 122 -2.10 -0.42 -6.31
CA HIS A 122 -1.75 0.70 -5.43
C HIS A 122 -0.88 0.24 -4.25
N VAL A 123 -1.24 -0.87 -3.62
CA VAL A 123 -0.41 -1.52 -2.58
C VAL A 123 0.97 -1.88 -3.12
N THR A 124 1.03 -2.47 -4.31
CA THR A 124 2.28 -2.88 -4.95
C THR A 124 3.16 -1.68 -5.29
N TRP A 125 2.57 -0.62 -5.87
CA TRP A 125 3.32 0.60 -6.22
C TRP A 125 3.88 1.29 -4.98
N LEU A 126 3.08 1.42 -3.91
CA LEU A 126 3.56 2.05 -2.67
C LEU A 126 4.67 1.22 -2.02
N ALA A 127 4.53 -0.12 -1.99
CA ALA A 127 5.58 -1.00 -1.49
C ALA A 127 6.88 -0.87 -2.30
N GLY A 128 6.78 -0.79 -3.63
CA GLY A 128 7.93 -0.57 -4.51
C GLY A 128 8.58 0.81 -4.30
N ALA A 129 7.77 1.87 -4.29
CA ALA A 129 8.25 3.24 -4.10
C ALA A 129 8.96 3.41 -2.75
N THR A 130 8.39 2.87 -1.66
CA THR A 130 8.99 2.95 -0.32
C THR A 130 10.32 2.20 -0.25
N LYS A 131 10.44 1.05 -0.89
CA LYS A 131 11.67 0.27 -0.98
C LYS A 131 12.76 1.04 -1.74
N LEU A 132 12.45 1.56 -2.92
CA LEU A 132 13.39 2.32 -3.74
C LEU A 132 13.87 3.60 -3.04
N LEU A 133 12.96 4.36 -2.44
CA LEU A 133 13.29 5.59 -1.71
C LEU A 133 14.11 5.29 -0.44
N ALA A 134 13.84 4.17 0.23
CA ALA A 134 14.65 3.74 1.38
C ALA A 134 16.08 3.39 1.00
N GLU A 135 16.30 2.81 -0.18
CA GLU A 135 17.64 2.51 -0.72
C GLU A 135 18.35 3.76 -1.21
N ALA A 136 17.62 4.75 -1.70
CA ALA A 136 18.15 6.01 -2.25
C ALA A 136 18.26 7.15 -1.22
N LYS A 137 18.43 6.88 0.07
CA LYS A 137 18.51 7.91 1.14
C LYS A 137 19.55 9.01 0.91
N THR A 138 20.59 8.75 0.12
CA THR A 138 21.59 9.76 -0.21
C THR A 138 21.09 10.83 -1.17
N SER A 139 19.98 10.60 -1.88
CA SER A 139 19.45 11.47 -2.92
C SER A 139 18.33 12.42 -2.44
N TRP A 140 17.85 12.26 -1.21
CA TRP A 140 16.77 13.10 -0.67
C TRP A 140 16.94 13.40 0.82
N ARG A 141 16.16 14.36 1.33
CA ARG A 141 16.09 14.75 2.74
C ARG A 141 14.64 14.98 3.15
N GLY A 142 14.35 14.84 4.45
CA GLY A 142 13.03 15.03 5.04
C GLY A 142 12.44 13.76 5.61
N THR A 143 11.12 13.68 5.64
CA THR A 143 10.38 12.51 6.14
C THR A 143 9.48 11.96 5.05
N LEU A 144 9.62 10.67 4.76
CA LEU A 144 8.68 9.92 3.94
C LEU A 144 7.65 9.24 4.87
N MET A 145 6.37 9.51 4.65
CA MET A 145 5.24 8.90 5.34
C MET A 145 4.47 8.02 4.37
N ALA A 146 4.52 6.71 4.56
CA ALA A 146 3.73 5.75 3.78
C ALA A 146 2.44 5.43 4.53
N VAL A 147 1.30 5.56 3.86
CA VAL A 147 -0.02 5.30 4.42
C VAL A 147 -0.74 4.27 3.58
N PHE A 148 -0.99 3.09 4.15
CA PHE A 148 -1.87 2.09 3.58
C PHE A 148 -3.24 2.27 4.21
N GLN A 149 -4.18 2.81 3.44
CA GLN A 149 -5.52 3.18 3.90
C GLN A 149 -6.49 2.03 3.72
N PRO A 150 -7.29 1.69 4.75
CA PRO A 150 -8.39 0.74 4.62
C PRO A 150 -9.63 1.40 4.01
N ALA A 151 -10.61 0.58 3.64
CA ALA A 151 -12.02 0.96 3.44
C ALA A 151 -12.24 2.22 2.57
N GLU A 152 -11.58 2.27 1.43
CA GLU A 152 -11.78 3.35 0.43
C GLU A 152 -13.14 3.19 -0.23
N GLU A 153 -13.52 1.96 -0.61
CA GLU A 153 -14.75 1.62 -1.33
C GLU A 153 -16.03 1.92 -0.54
N THR A 154 -15.91 2.06 0.77
CA THR A 154 -17.01 2.45 1.65
C THR A 154 -16.90 3.89 2.15
N ALA A 155 -15.87 4.63 1.70
CA ALA A 155 -15.55 6.00 2.10
C ALA A 155 -15.37 6.20 3.62
N GLU A 156 -15.00 5.14 4.35
CA GLU A 156 -14.89 5.18 5.82
C GLU A 156 -13.44 5.23 6.31
N GLY A 157 -12.52 4.62 5.56
CA GLY A 157 -11.18 4.35 6.05
C GLY A 157 -10.34 5.60 6.32
N ALA A 158 -10.39 6.60 5.44
CA ALA A 158 -9.68 7.85 5.66
C ALA A 158 -10.17 8.55 6.94
N GLN A 159 -11.50 8.62 7.13
CA GLN A 159 -12.09 9.23 8.33
C GLN A 159 -11.71 8.42 9.59
N ALA A 160 -11.77 7.09 9.53
CA ALA A 160 -11.39 6.24 10.65
C ALA A 160 -9.90 6.45 11.05
N MET A 161 -8.99 6.60 10.09
CA MET A 161 -7.59 6.91 10.38
C MET A 161 -7.43 8.30 11.00
N ILE A 162 -8.17 9.31 10.51
CA ILE A 162 -8.16 10.69 11.07
C ILE A 162 -8.67 10.69 12.51
N ASP A 163 -9.78 9.99 12.77
CA ASP A 163 -10.40 9.89 14.09
C ASP A 163 -9.49 9.16 15.09
N ASP A 164 -8.74 8.15 14.63
CA ASP A 164 -7.68 7.49 15.41
C ASP A 164 -6.42 8.34 15.57
N GLY A 165 -6.43 9.56 15.08
CA GLY A 165 -5.41 10.56 15.29
C GLY A 165 -4.26 10.55 14.28
N LEU A 166 -4.49 10.20 13.02
CA LEU A 166 -3.47 10.19 11.97
C LEU A 166 -2.59 11.45 11.99
N PHE A 167 -3.19 12.64 12.02
CA PHE A 167 -2.45 13.92 12.06
C PHE A 167 -2.18 14.47 13.47
N LYS A 168 -2.42 13.67 14.52
CA LYS A 168 -2.04 13.98 15.91
C LYS A 168 -0.87 13.12 16.38
N ARG A 169 -0.83 11.87 15.94
CA ARG A 169 0.17 10.86 16.30
C ARG A 169 1.37 10.90 15.36
N PHE A 170 1.16 11.32 14.12
CA PHE A 170 2.16 11.34 13.05
C PHE A 170 2.37 12.78 12.53
N PRO A 171 3.52 13.06 11.88
CA PRO A 171 3.77 14.38 11.30
C PRO A 171 2.68 14.76 10.29
N LYS A 172 2.25 16.02 10.34
CA LYS A 172 1.37 16.55 9.28
C LYS A 172 2.19 16.70 8.00
N PRO A 173 1.76 16.13 6.88
CA PRO A 173 2.51 16.19 5.63
C PRO A 173 2.43 17.60 5.01
N ASP A 174 3.52 18.00 4.35
CA ASP A 174 3.57 19.20 3.51
C ASP A 174 3.02 18.92 2.11
N VAL A 175 3.17 17.65 1.65
CA VAL A 175 2.68 17.16 0.35
C VAL A 175 2.07 15.79 0.54
N ILE A 176 0.96 15.53 -0.16
CA ILE A 176 0.27 14.23 -0.21
C ILE A 176 0.15 13.82 -1.67
N LEU A 177 0.54 12.56 -1.97
CA LEU A 177 0.36 11.87 -3.24
C LEU A 177 -0.37 10.55 -2.98
N GLY A 178 -1.43 10.28 -3.77
CA GLY A 178 -2.23 9.06 -3.68
C GLY A 178 -3.00 8.80 -4.94
#